data_71d6d05f5f88ea4b4c2fad359e1c1129
#
_entry.id   71d6d05f5f88ea4b4c2fad359e1c1129
#
_cell.length_a   1.000
_cell.length_b   1.000
_cell.length_c   1.000
_cell.angle_alpha   90.00
_cell.angle_beta   90.00
_cell.angle_gamma   90.00
#
_symmetry.space_group_name_H-M   'P 1'
#
loop_
_entity.id
_entity.type
_entity.pdbx_description
1 polymer ?
#
loop_
_entity_poly.entity_id
_entity_poly.type
_entity_poly.pdbx_seq_one_letter_code
_entity_poly.pdbx_strand_id
1 'polypeptide(L)'
;LFTKISGVPSDLTLYWKDFFHLKSTDNTFFIAQIPFTNVSYSKTDLYSLAFVLNTSGFVDEKKLLAHSCYKFSYLKTSLQHIILEKINYLMSTEMLKKTIDKDFKLKILMTILTADKNILQLIQQYDYPSKIPKLLIYDNNESIFSDEDSIMLCFLNLFGLDISILTPTGYNNIEGKIEEKFYDTHRLEEVAFNLPLPDCNDEKKYTKEKNKSFLSNIFNFK
;
A
#
# COMPACT_ATOMS: atom_id res chain seq x y z
N LEU A 1 -2.75 -7.64 -7.44
CA LEU A 1 -2.85 -6.48 -8.34
C LEU A 1 -2.20 -5.25 -7.71
N PHE A 2 -1.49 -4.45 -8.50
CA PHE A 2 -1.03 -3.12 -8.09
C PHE A 2 -1.31 -2.17 -9.25
N THR A 3 -2.20 -1.21 -9.04
CA THR A 3 -2.65 -0.33 -10.11
C THR A 3 -2.78 1.12 -9.66
N LYS A 4 -2.47 2.03 -10.58
CA LYS A 4 -2.75 3.45 -10.48
C LYS A 4 -3.80 3.84 -11.52
N ILE A 5 -4.85 4.50 -11.07
CA ILE A 5 -5.90 5.07 -11.92
C ILE A 5 -5.69 6.58 -11.93
N SER A 6 -5.27 7.07 -13.09
CA SER A 6 -4.87 8.46 -13.31
C SER A 6 -5.98 9.20 -14.04
N GLY A 7 -6.46 10.30 -13.47
CA GLY A 7 -7.60 11.05 -14.00
C GLY A 7 -8.96 10.58 -13.51
N VAL A 8 -9.99 11.01 -14.19
CA VAL A 8 -11.40 10.68 -13.93
C VAL A 8 -12.11 10.38 -15.25
N PRO A 9 -13.20 9.57 -15.26
CA PRO A 9 -14.04 9.43 -16.42
C PRO A 9 -14.92 10.70 -16.60
N SER A 10 -15.44 10.89 -17.80
CA SER A 10 -16.38 11.99 -18.09
C SER A 10 -17.63 11.95 -17.21
N ASP A 11 -18.05 10.75 -16.78
CA ASP A 11 -19.15 10.56 -15.83
C ASP A 11 -18.62 10.34 -14.39
N LEU A 12 -18.55 11.41 -13.63
CA LEU A 12 -18.15 11.36 -12.21
C LEU A 12 -19.09 10.52 -11.33
N THR A 13 -20.33 10.31 -11.74
CA THR A 13 -21.27 9.45 -10.99
C THR A 13 -20.80 8.02 -10.98
N LEU A 14 -20.31 7.52 -12.13
CA LEU A 14 -19.72 6.17 -12.23
C LEU A 14 -18.42 6.07 -11.43
N TYR A 15 -17.60 7.13 -11.46
CA TYR A 15 -16.36 7.18 -10.69
C TYR A 15 -16.61 6.99 -9.18
N TRP A 16 -17.52 7.78 -8.63
CA TRP A 16 -17.85 7.69 -7.20
C TRP A 16 -18.57 6.40 -6.82
N LYS A 17 -19.41 5.90 -7.70
CA LYS A 17 -20.06 4.60 -7.49
C LYS A 17 -19.04 3.48 -7.31
N ASP A 18 -18.08 3.39 -8.22
CA ASP A 18 -17.06 2.35 -8.17
C ASP A 18 -16.09 2.56 -7.00
N PHE A 19 -15.76 3.81 -6.70
CA PHE A 19 -14.97 4.15 -5.51
C PHE A 19 -15.67 3.66 -4.23
N PHE A 20 -16.95 4.00 -4.02
CA PHE A 20 -17.68 3.56 -2.83
C PHE A 20 -17.87 2.06 -2.79
N HIS A 21 -18.07 1.43 -3.94
CA HIS A 21 -18.13 -0.03 -4.01
C HIS A 21 -16.84 -0.68 -3.52
N LEU A 22 -15.68 -0.20 -3.98
CA LEU A 22 -14.38 -0.69 -3.50
C LEU A 22 -14.19 -0.41 -2.00
N LYS A 23 -14.48 0.81 -1.57
CA LYS A 23 -14.31 1.25 -0.18
C LYS A 23 -15.18 0.48 0.80
N SER A 24 -16.41 0.10 0.39
CA SER A 24 -17.36 -0.62 1.24
C SER A 24 -17.12 -2.13 1.35
N THR A 25 -16.13 -2.64 0.61
CA THR A 25 -15.78 -4.07 0.70
C THR A 25 -15.12 -4.36 2.04
N ASP A 26 -15.60 -5.36 2.78
CA ASP A 26 -15.18 -5.72 4.15
C ASP A 26 -13.66 -5.90 4.35
N ASN A 27 -12.94 -6.23 3.28
CA ASN A 27 -11.50 -6.46 3.28
C ASN A 27 -10.70 -5.29 2.66
N THR A 28 -11.27 -4.10 2.63
CA THR A 28 -10.60 -2.90 2.09
C THR A 28 -10.11 -1.98 3.21
N PHE A 29 -8.82 -1.66 3.19
CA PHE A 29 -8.23 -0.59 3.99
C PHE A 29 -8.14 0.68 3.13
N PHE A 30 -8.72 1.77 3.62
CA PHE A 30 -8.81 3.03 2.88
C PHE A 30 -7.87 4.09 3.46
N ILE A 31 -7.14 4.79 2.56
CA ILE A 31 -6.23 5.89 2.89
C ILE A 31 -6.61 7.11 2.04
N ALA A 32 -6.82 8.24 2.70
CA ALA A 32 -7.11 9.54 2.06
C ALA A 32 -6.04 10.60 2.30
N GLN A 33 -5.03 10.30 3.11
CA GLN A 33 -3.99 11.26 3.46
C GLN A 33 -2.61 10.69 3.14
N ILE A 34 -1.80 11.47 2.43
CA ILE A 34 -0.41 11.17 2.10
C ILE A 34 0.47 12.25 2.72
N PRO A 35 1.59 11.93 3.36
CA PRO A 35 2.09 10.55 3.60
C PRO A 35 1.23 9.79 4.60
N PHE A 36 1.11 8.47 4.40
CA PHE A 36 0.35 7.60 5.30
C PHE A 36 1.25 6.77 6.24
N THR A 37 2.54 6.73 5.95
CA THR A 37 3.51 6.02 6.78
C THR A 37 4.25 7.02 7.67
N ASN A 38 4.13 6.84 8.98
CA ASN A 38 4.84 7.67 9.94
C ASN A 38 5.89 6.83 10.68
N VAL A 39 7.15 7.04 10.33
CA VAL A 39 8.29 6.35 10.93
C VAL A 39 8.97 7.26 11.95
N SER A 40 8.92 6.87 13.21
CA SER A 40 9.59 7.58 14.30
C SER A 40 10.38 6.60 15.16
N TYR A 41 11.71 6.70 15.08
CA TYR A 41 12.64 5.93 15.91
C TYR A 41 13.63 6.84 16.58
N SER A 42 13.96 6.52 17.82
CA SER A 42 15.06 7.18 18.54
C SER A 42 16.40 6.82 17.88
N LYS A 43 17.44 7.63 18.13
CA LYS A 43 18.81 7.29 17.67
C LYS A 43 19.29 5.95 18.23
N THR A 44 18.86 5.61 19.45
CA THR A 44 19.19 4.34 20.12
C THR A 44 18.54 3.17 19.40
N ASP A 45 17.26 3.31 19.01
CA ASP A 45 16.55 2.27 18.24
C ASP A 45 17.22 2.03 16.90
N LEU A 46 17.57 3.10 16.18
CA LEU A 46 18.29 3.03 14.91
C LEU A 46 19.61 2.27 15.03
N TYR A 47 20.39 2.63 16.04
CA TYR A 47 21.66 1.96 16.30
C TYR A 47 21.48 0.49 16.63
N SER A 48 20.53 0.15 17.50
CA SER A 48 20.26 -1.24 17.90
C SER A 48 19.68 -2.08 16.75
N LEU A 49 18.77 -1.53 15.94
CA LEU A 49 18.21 -2.21 14.78
C LEU A 49 19.26 -2.51 13.69
N ALA A 50 20.32 -1.71 13.58
CA ALA A 50 21.40 -1.99 12.64
C ALA A 50 22.11 -3.34 12.91
N PHE A 51 22.12 -3.82 14.18
CA PHE A 51 22.67 -5.13 14.55
C PHE A 51 21.75 -6.31 14.24
N VAL A 52 20.49 -6.05 13.90
CA VAL A 52 19.56 -7.08 13.45
C VAL A 52 19.90 -7.54 12.03
N LEU A 53 20.57 -6.68 11.23
CA LEU A 53 21.05 -7.07 9.92
C LEU A 53 22.32 -7.93 10.05
N ASN A 54 22.36 -9.01 9.27
CA ASN A 54 23.55 -9.86 9.16
C ASN A 54 24.63 -9.20 8.26
N THR A 55 25.77 -9.87 8.09
CA THR A 55 26.89 -9.37 7.26
C THR A 55 26.52 -9.14 5.79
N SER A 56 25.53 -9.86 5.27
CA SER A 56 25.00 -9.69 3.90
C SER A 56 23.93 -8.59 3.83
N GLY A 57 23.60 -7.94 4.95
CA GLY A 57 22.61 -6.88 5.02
C GLY A 57 21.16 -7.36 4.95
N PHE A 58 20.90 -8.62 5.31
CA PHE A 58 19.56 -9.18 5.47
C PHE A 58 19.19 -9.30 6.94
N VAL A 59 17.89 -9.34 7.22
CA VAL A 59 17.37 -9.46 8.58
C VAL A 59 17.69 -10.85 9.14
N ASP A 60 18.34 -10.86 10.30
CA ASP A 60 18.49 -12.05 11.13
C ASP A 60 17.23 -12.24 11.97
N GLU A 61 16.48 -13.30 11.67
CA GLU A 61 15.19 -13.57 12.30
C GLU A 61 15.29 -13.64 13.83
N LYS A 62 16.27 -14.39 14.37
CA LYS A 62 16.40 -14.59 15.81
C LYS A 62 16.65 -13.26 16.53
N LYS A 63 17.50 -12.41 15.93
CA LYS A 63 17.81 -11.10 16.48
C LYS A 63 16.62 -10.17 16.42
N LEU A 64 15.86 -10.18 15.31
CA LEU A 64 14.70 -9.32 15.17
C LEU A 64 13.57 -9.71 16.11
N LEU A 65 13.24 -11.00 16.22
CA LEU A 65 12.21 -11.49 17.13
C LEU A 65 12.50 -11.17 18.62
N ALA A 66 13.78 -11.08 18.99
CA ALA A 66 14.21 -10.70 20.32
C ALA A 66 14.33 -9.17 20.53
N HIS A 67 14.17 -8.37 19.47
CA HIS A 67 14.39 -6.93 19.54
C HIS A 67 13.16 -6.18 20.07
N SER A 68 13.36 -5.17 20.91
CA SER A 68 12.29 -4.38 21.54
C SER A 68 11.39 -3.64 20.53
N CYS A 69 11.90 -3.30 19.34
CA CYS A 69 11.13 -2.68 18.28
C CYS A 69 10.22 -3.68 17.53
N TYR A 70 10.37 -4.99 17.77
CA TYR A 70 9.52 -5.98 17.13
C TYR A 70 8.15 -6.04 17.82
N LYS A 71 7.11 -5.61 17.11
CA LYS A 71 5.76 -5.48 17.66
C LYS A 71 4.74 -6.48 17.08
N PHE A 72 5.20 -7.46 16.29
CA PHE A 72 4.31 -8.40 15.58
C PHE A 72 4.07 -9.72 16.31
N SER A 73 4.51 -9.86 17.57
CA SER A 73 4.36 -11.07 18.38
C SER A 73 2.90 -11.51 18.59
N TYR A 74 1.93 -10.62 18.38
CA TYR A 74 0.50 -10.92 18.44
C TYR A 74 -0.03 -11.65 17.18
N LEU A 75 0.74 -11.68 16.11
CA LEU A 75 0.38 -12.38 14.88
C LEU A 75 0.73 -13.87 14.98
N LYS A 76 0.06 -14.69 14.16
CA LYS A 76 0.40 -16.11 14.04
C LYS A 76 1.87 -16.27 13.65
N THR A 77 2.56 -17.27 14.22
CA THR A 77 3.99 -17.51 13.97
C THR A 77 4.29 -17.68 12.48
N SER A 78 3.46 -18.39 11.74
CA SER A 78 3.61 -18.54 10.29
C SER A 78 3.60 -17.21 9.55
N LEU A 79 2.72 -16.27 9.97
CA LEU A 79 2.67 -14.94 9.37
C LEU A 79 3.91 -14.12 9.72
N GLN A 80 4.42 -14.23 10.95
CA GLN A 80 5.66 -13.57 11.34
C GLN A 80 6.84 -14.02 10.45
N HIS A 81 6.97 -15.32 10.16
CA HIS A 81 7.98 -15.85 9.25
C HIS A 81 7.81 -15.28 7.81
N ILE A 82 6.58 -15.24 7.31
CA ILE A 82 6.31 -14.67 5.98
C ILE A 82 6.67 -13.18 5.94
N ILE A 83 6.37 -12.41 6.99
CA ILE A 83 6.76 -11.01 7.10
C ILE A 83 8.28 -10.86 6.92
N LEU A 84 9.06 -11.66 7.64
CA LEU A 84 10.53 -11.62 7.58
C LEU A 84 11.05 -12.01 6.18
N GLU A 85 10.47 -13.03 5.58
CA GLU A 85 10.79 -13.43 4.21
C GLU A 85 10.53 -12.29 3.24
N LYS A 86 9.36 -11.63 3.32
CA LYS A 86 9.00 -10.52 2.43
C LYS A 86 9.85 -9.27 2.66
N ILE A 87 10.28 -8.98 3.89
CA ILE A 87 11.25 -7.92 4.18
C ILE A 87 12.56 -8.22 3.43
N ASN A 88 13.12 -9.41 3.60
CA ASN A 88 14.37 -9.79 2.96
C ASN A 88 14.26 -9.84 1.43
N TYR A 89 13.11 -10.29 0.93
CA TYR A 89 12.85 -10.28 -0.50
C TYR A 89 12.81 -8.84 -1.04
N LEU A 90 12.09 -7.92 -0.39
CA LEU A 90 12.05 -6.51 -0.80
C LEU A 90 13.45 -5.87 -0.80
N MET A 91 14.31 -6.23 0.17
CA MET A 91 15.70 -5.77 0.22
C MET A 91 16.59 -6.28 -0.92
N SER A 92 16.14 -7.28 -1.66
CA SER A 92 16.88 -7.89 -2.78
C SER A 92 16.27 -7.62 -4.16
N THR A 93 15.07 -7.00 -4.21
CA THR A 93 14.38 -6.73 -5.46
C THR A 93 14.66 -5.32 -5.99
N GLU A 94 14.37 -5.12 -7.27
CA GLU A 94 14.44 -3.83 -7.94
C GLU A 94 13.05 -3.13 -7.99
N MET A 95 12.20 -3.35 -6.98
CA MET A 95 10.87 -2.70 -6.96
C MET A 95 10.97 -1.19 -6.76
N LEU A 96 11.93 -0.77 -5.96
CA LEU A 96 12.16 0.65 -5.63
C LEU A 96 13.24 1.24 -6.55
N LYS A 97 13.00 2.43 -7.07
CA LYS A 97 13.95 3.16 -7.96
C LYS A 97 15.20 3.67 -7.23
N LYS A 98 15.32 3.41 -5.95
CA LYS A 98 16.46 3.82 -5.13
C LYS A 98 17.44 2.68 -4.94
N THR A 99 18.74 2.97 -4.96
CA THR A 99 19.78 2.00 -4.65
C THR A 99 19.60 1.47 -3.23
N ILE A 100 19.50 0.17 -3.09
CA ILE A 100 19.28 -0.52 -1.81
C ILE A 100 20.64 -0.78 -1.15
N ASP A 101 21.25 0.28 -0.62
CA ASP A 101 22.44 0.20 0.23
C ASP A 101 22.09 -0.22 1.67
N LYS A 102 23.08 -0.27 2.55
CA LYS A 102 22.89 -0.69 3.94
C LYS A 102 21.93 0.20 4.71
N ASP A 103 22.01 1.53 4.51
CA ASP A 103 21.17 2.49 5.21
C ASP A 103 19.73 2.42 4.72
N PHE A 104 19.55 2.20 3.42
CA PHE A 104 18.23 2.04 2.86
C PHE A 104 17.58 0.68 3.25
N LYS A 105 18.37 -0.39 3.39
CA LYS A 105 17.89 -1.66 3.99
C LYS A 105 17.39 -1.46 5.41
N LEU A 106 18.11 -0.69 6.22
CA LEU A 106 17.67 -0.34 7.56
C LEU A 106 16.37 0.48 7.52
N LYS A 107 16.26 1.44 6.59
CA LYS A 107 15.02 2.21 6.36
C LYS A 107 13.85 1.29 5.99
N ILE A 108 14.05 0.30 5.11
CA ILE A 108 13.02 -0.71 4.77
C ILE A 108 12.55 -1.44 6.03
N LEU A 109 13.48 -1.96 6.82
CA LEU A 109 13.14 -2.68 8.06
C LEU A 109 12.33 -1.78 9.01
N MET A 110 12.81 -0.59 9.28
CA MET A 110 12.17 0.37 10.18
C MET A 110 10.75 0.71 9.73
N THR A 111 10.60 1.01 8.44
CA THR A 111 9.29 1.35 7.85
C THR A 111 8.29 0.21 8.04
N ILE A 112 8.69 -1.02 7.74
CA ILE A 112 7.79 -2.17 7.84
C ILE A 112 7.42 -2.46 9.31
N LEU A 113 8.35 -2.26 10.26
CA LEU A 113 8.06 -2.41 11.68
C LEU A 113 7.04 -1.39 12.23
N THR A 114 6.73 -0.33 11.48
CA THR A 114 5.66 0.63 11.79
C THR A 114 4.32 0.32 11.14
N ALA A 115 4.21 -0.80 10.42
CA ALA A 115 2.97 -1.16 9.72
C ALA A 115 1.75 -1.12 10.65
N ASP A 116 0.66 -0.57 10.13
CA ASP A 116 -0.59 -0.42 10.88
C ASP A 116 -1.14 -1.78 11.31
N LYS A 117 -1.57 -1.87 12.57
CA LYS A 117 -2.08 -3.10 13.16
C LYS A 117 -3.32 -3.63 12.41
N ASN A 118 -4.19 -2.73 11.93
CA ASN A 118 -5.40 -3.13 11.23
C ASN A 118 -5.07 -3.75 9.87
N ILE A 119 -4.06 -3.19 9.16
CA ILE A 119 -3.56 -3.78 7.90
C ILE A 119 -3.01 -5.18 8.17
N LEU A 120 -2.20 -5.35 9.21
CA LEU A 120 -1.62 -6.65 9.55
C LEU A 120 -2.68 -7.67 10.00
N GLN A 121 -3.73 -7.24 10.70
CA GLN A 121 -4.86 -8.09 11.05
C GLN A 121 -5.67 -8.47 9.81
N LEU A 122 -5.84 -7.58 8.86
CA LEU A 122 -6.47 -7.86 7.58
C LEU A 122 -5.70 -8.95 6.81
N ILE A 123 -4.37 -8.83 6.76
CA ILE A 123 -3.50 -9.84 6.17
C ILE A 123 -3.65 -11.20 6.89
N GLN A 124 -3.77 -11.21 8.22
CA GLN A 124 -3.95 -12.44 9.00
C GLN A 124 -5.27 -13.16 8.71
N GLN A 125 -6.29 -12.43 8.25
CA GLN A 125 -7.60 -12.96 7.86
C GLN A 125 -7.68 -13.36 6.39
N TYR A 126 -6.58 -13.18 5.66
CA TYR A 126 -6.50 -13.47 4.24
C TYR A 126 -6.80 -14.95 3.95
N ASP A 127 -7.75 -15.17 3.04
CA ASP A 127 -8.19 -16.50 2.60
C ASP A 127 -8.25 -16.52 1.07
N TYR A 128 -7.09 -16.83 0.46
CA TYR A 128 -6.98 -16.91 -0.99
C TYR A 128 -7.71 -18.16 -1.52
N PRO A 129 -8.51 -18.07 -2.61
CA PRO A 129 -8.78 -16.89 -3.44
C PRO A 129 -10.03 -16.10 -3.03
N SER A 130 -10.72 -16.48 -1.96
CA SER A 130 -12.07 -15.98 -1.65
C SER A 130 -12.08 -14.58 -1.05
N LYS A 131 -11.02 -14.20 -0.34
CA LYS A 131 -10.92 -12.89 0.33
C LYS A 131 -9.53 -12.28 0.14
N ILE A 132 -9.34 -11.53 -0.93
CA ILE A 132 -8.11 -10.77 -1.17
C ILE A 132 -8.20 -9.42 -0.45
N PRO A 133 -7.30 -9.12 0.52
CA PRO A 133 -7.28 -7.82 1.16
C PRO A 133 -6.88 -6.73 0.16
N LYS A 134 -7.52 -5.56 0.30
CA LYS A 134 -7.34 -4.44 -0.62
C LYS A 134 -6.85 -3.21 0.12
N LEU A 135 -5.99 -2.47 -0.54
CA LEU A 135 -5.58 -1.12 -0.13
C LEU A 135 -6.09 -0.14 -1.19
N LEU A 136 -7.00 0.74 -0.77
CA LEU A 136 -7.54 1.80 -1.62
C LEU A 136 -6.96 3.13 -1.15
N ILE A 137 -6.29 3.85 -2.06
CA ILE A 137 -5.70 5.16 -1.78
C ILE A 137 -6.37 6.19 -2.70
N TYR A 138 -6.77 7.31 -2.12
CA TYR A 138 -7.31 8.45 -2.85
C TYR A 138 -6.38 9.65 -2.67
N ASP A 139 -5.67 10.04 -3.74
CA ASP A 139 -4.73 11.16 -3.74
C ASP A 139 -5.21 12.26 -4.69
N ASN A 140 -5.79 13.32 -4.13
CA ASN A 140 -6.22 14.51 -4.86
C ASN A 140 -5.35 15.74 -4.61
N ASN A 141 -4.25 15.60 -3.85
CA ASN A 141 -3.43 16.73 -3.38
C ASN A 141 -2.11 16.87 -4.14
N GLU A 142 -1.92 16.12 -5.23
CA GLU A 142 -0.65 16.11 -6.00
C GLU A 142 0.56 15.77 -5.10
N SER A 143 0.36 14.90 -4.12
CA SER A 143 1.39 14.53 -3.16
C SER A 143 2.33 13.49 -3.75
N ILE A 144 3.63 13.74 -3.65
CA ILE A 144 4.63 12.71 -3.96
C ILE A 144 4.72 11.76 -2.76
N PHE A 145 4.59 10.46 -3.01
CA PHE A 145 4.78 9.46 -1.96
C PHE A 145 6.21 9.52 -1.40
N SER A 146 6.32 9.41 -0.10
CA SER A 146 7.62 9.31 0.58
C SER A 146 8.33 7.99 0.23
N ASP A 147 9.60 7.86 0.59
CA ASP A 147 10.31 6.58 0.48
C ASP A 147 9.61 5.53 1.36
N GLU A 148 9.16 5.94 2.54
CA GLU A 148 8.47 5.10 3.51
C GLU A 148 7.11 4.61 2.99
N ASP A 149 6.30 5.49 2.40
CA ASP A 149 5.04 5.09 1.75
C ASP A 149 5.28 4.08 0.63
N SER A 150 6.30 4.32 -0.19
CA SER A 150 6.64 3.46 -1.32
C SER A 150 7.16 2.09 -0.87
N ILE A 151 7.97 2.04 0.20
CA ILE A 151 8.40 0.80 0.85
C ILE A 151 7.19 0.02 1.34
N MET A 152 6.25 0.69 2.02
CA MET A 152 5.05 0.05 2.55
C MET A 152 4.16 -0.49 1.43
N LEU A 153 3.95 0.25 0.35
CA LEU A 153 3.20 -0.21 -0.82
C LEU A 153 3.81 -1.47 -1.44
N CYS A 154 5.12 -1.45 -1.70
CA CYS A 154 5.83 -2.61 -2.24
C CYS A 154 5.72 -3.81 -1.31
N PHE A 155 5.91 -3.62 -0.01
CA PHE A 155 5.78 -4.67 0.99
C PHE A 155 4.37 -5.29 1.02
N LEU A 156 3.32 -4.46 1.05
CA LEU A 156 1.93 -4.94 1.06
C LEU A 156 1.56 -5.66 -0.24
N ASN A 157 2.07 -5.19 -1.38
CA ASN A 157 1.88 -5.88 -2.66
C ASN A 157 2.55 -7.26 -2.66
N LEU A 158 3.76 -7.39 -2.11
CA LEU A 158 4.45 -8.68 -1.93
C LEU A 158 3.70 -9.65 -1.01
N PHE A 159 2.85 -9.14 -0.15
CA PHE A 159 1.92 -9.93 0.66
C PHE A 159 0.67 -10.37 -0.12
N GLY A 160 0.49 -9.89 -1.34
CA GLY A 160 -0.66 -10.22 -2.18
C GLY A 160 -1.88 -9.33 -1.96
N LEU A 161 -1.72 -8.15 -1.35
CA LEU A 161 -2.79 -7.16 -1.33
C LEU A 161 -3.02 -6.61 -2.73
N ASP A 162 -4.28 -6.42 -3.08
CA ASP A 162 -4.66 -5.62 -4.24
C ASP A 162 -4.55 -4.14 -3.86
N ILE A 163 -3.70 -3.40 -4.56
CA ILE A 163 -3.46 -1.97 -4.32
C ILE A 163 -4.06 -1.17 -5.46
N SER A 164 -4.92 -0.21 -5.14
CA SER A 164 -5.50 0.73 -6.10
C SER A 164 -5.27 2.16 -5.63
N ILE A 165 -4.55 2.93 -6.44
CA ILE A 165 -4.28 4.35 -6.19
C ILE A 165 -5.11 5.16 -7.19
N LEU A 166 -6.05 5.95 -6.70
CA LEU A 166 -6.85 6.87 -7.51
C LEU A 166 -6.25 8.27 -7.41
N THR A 167 -5.82 8.81 -8.55
CA THR A 167 -5.21 10.13 -8.67
C THR A 167 -6.00 10.98 -9.66
N PRO A 168 -7.09 11.66 -9.24
CA PRO A 168 -7.94 12.44 -10.12
C PRO A 168 -7.21 13.52 -10.93
N THR A 169 -6.17 14.10 -10.36
CA THR A 169 -5.35 15.14 -11.00
C THR A 169 -4.43 14.58 -12.10
N GLY A 170 -4.27 13.27 -12.17
CA GLY A 170 -3.30 12.64 -13.09
C GLY A 170 -1.84 12.88 -12.71
N TYR A 171 -1.56 13.42 -11.52
CA TYR A 171 -0.22 13.76 -11.07
C TYR A 171 0.68 12.52 -10.90
N ASN A 172 1.97 12.68 -11.20
CA ASN A 172 2.97 11.64 -10.98
C ASN A 172 3.34 11.58 -9.49
N ASN A 173 2.88 10.56 -8.78
CA ASN A 173 3.08 10.43 -7.34
C ASN A 173 3.99 9.27 -6.94
N ILE A 174 3.83 8.08 -7.53
CA ILE A 174 4.66 6.90 -7.26
C ILE A 174 5.74 6.65 -8.31
N GLU A 175 5.64 7.28 -9.47
CA GLU A 175 6.50 7.04 -10.65
C GLU A 175 7.97 7.33 -10.38
N GLY A 176 8.29 8.27 -9.49
CA GLY A 176 9.65 8.59 -9.07
C GLY A 176 10.23 7.63 -8.03
N LYS A 177 9.45 6.70 -7.51
CA LYS A 177 9.81 5.86 -6.36
C LYS A 177 9.76 4.36 -6.65
N ILE A 178 8.78 3.90 -7.43
CA ILE A 178 8.53 2.49 -7.75
C ILE A 178 8.78 2.27 -9.24
N GLU A 179 9.42 1.17 -9.58
CA GLU A 179 9.67 0.78 -10.96
C GLU A 179 8.36 0.43 -11.67
N GLU A 180 8.16 1.00 -12.85
CA GLU A 180 6.91 0.91 -13.61
C GLU A 180 6.50 -0.53 -13.97
N LYS A 181 7.46 -1.45 -14.06
CA LYS A 181 7.19 -2.88 -14.31
C LYS A 181 6.43 -3.60 -13.19
N PHE A 182 6.27 -2.97 -12.03
CA PHE A 182 5.62 -3.58 -10.85
C PHE A 182 4.21 -3.09 -10.58
N TYR A 183 3.70 -2.15 -11.38
CA TYR A 183 2.31 -1.68 -11.29
C TYR A 183 1.78 -1.29 -12.67
N ASP A 184 0.46 -1.34 -12.81
CA ASP A 184 -0.23 -0.92 -14.01
C ASP A 184 -0.77 0.50 -13.86
N THR A 185 -0.64 1.33 -14.89
CA THR A 185 -1.24 2.67 -14.94
C THR A 185 -2.37 2.70 -15.95
N HIS A 186 -3.58 3.03 -15.48
CA HIS A 186 -4.74 3.27 -16.32
C HIS A 186 -5.04 4.77 -16.35
N ARG A 187 -5.01 5.36 -17.52
CA ARG A 187 -5.36 6.78 -17.73
C ARG A 187 -6.81 6.88 -18.18
N LEU A 188 -7.57 7.70 -17.49
CA LEU A 188 -8.95 8.02 -17.81
C LEU A 188 -9.02 9.28 -18.70
N GLU A 189 -10.23 9.62 -19.15
CA GLU A 189 -10.46 10.60 -20.21
C GLU A 189 -10.10 12.03 -19.79
N GLU A 190 -10.34 12.37 -18.53
CA GLU A 190 -10.20 13.74 -18.01
C GLU A 190 -9.32 13.80 -16.77
N VAL A 191 -8.94 15.01 -16.37
CA VAL A 191 -8.30 15.28 -15.07
C VAL A 191 -9.15 16.23 -14.27
N ALA A 192 -9.22 16.02 -12.96
CA ALA A 192 -9.97 16.86 -12.05
C ALA A 192 -9.08 17.32 -10.89
N PHE A 193 -8.90 18.64 -10.81
CA PHE A 193 -8.14 19.27 -9.73
C PHE A 193 -9.04 19.52 -8.52
N ASN A 194 -8.51 19.29 -7.33
CA ASN A 194 -9.22 19.51 -6.06
C ASN A 194 -10.58 18.79 -5.98
N LEU A 195 -10.71 17.62 -6.58
CA LEU A 195 -11.93 16.84 -6.50
C LEU A 195 -12.10 16.31 -5.07
N PRO A 196 -13.04 16.86 -4.27
CA PRO A 196 -13.17 16.48 -2.87
C PRO A 196 -13.74 15.06 -2.78
N LEU A 197 -13.31 14.35 -1.73
CA LEU A 197 -13.93 13.08 -1.38
C LEU A 197 -15.38 13.36 -0.96
N PRO A 198 -16.38 12.71 -1.54
CA PRO A 198 -17.77 12.90 -1.12
C PRO A 198 -17.98 12.43 0.33
N ASP A 199 -18.89 13.07 1.03
CA ASP A 199 -19.26 12.69 2.39
C ASP A 199 -19.87 11.28 2.44
N CYS A 200 -19.74 10.60 3.59
CA CYS A 200 -20.32 9.26 3.81
C CYS A 200 -21.84 9.22 3.60
N ASN A 201 -22.54 10.37 3.72
CA ASN A 201 -23.97 10.45 3.45
C ASN A 201 -24.32 10.39 1.95
N ASP A 202 -23.37 10.73 1.09
CA ASP A 202 -23.52 10.67 -0.36
C ASP A 202 -23.36 9.23 -0.91
N GLU A 203 -22.79 8.31 -0.15
CA GLU A 203 -22.60 6.91 -0.54
C GLU A 203 -23.92 6.28 -1.02
N LYS A 204 -25.03 6.53 -0.31
CA LYS A 204 -26.36 6.01 -0.66
C LYS A 204 -26.88 6.55 -2.00
N LYS A 205 -26.39 7.71 -2.45
CA LYS A 205 -26.73 8.32 -3.74
C LYS A 205 -26.10 7.56 -4.89
N TYR A 206 -24.84 7.15 -4.71
CA TYR A 206 -24.06 6.50 -5.76
C TYR A 206 -24.26 4.99 -5.83
N THR A 207 -24.66 4.33 -4.75
CA THR A 207 -24.81 2.85 -4.69
C THR A 207 -26.12 2.34 -5.27
N LYS A 208 -27.12 3.17 -5.54
CA LYS A 208 -28.45 2.74 -6.00
C LYS A 208 -28.58 2.42 -7.49
N GLU A 209 -27.63 2.80 -8.32
CA GLU A 209 -27.73 2.59 -9.76
C GLU A 209 -27.07 1.27 -10.20
N LYS A 210 -27.83 0.45 -10.96
CA LYS A 210 -27.38 -0.85 -11.52
C LYS A 210 -26.53 -0.74 -12.80
N ASN A 211 -25.90 0.40 -13.07
CA ASN A 211 -25.15 0.62 -14.30
C ASN A 211 -23.78 -0.06 -14.27
N LYS A 212 -23.19 -0.26 -15.45
CA LYS A 212 -21.86 -0.87 -15.62
C LYS A 212 -20.80 -0.10 -14.84
N SER A 213 -19.94 -0.82 -14.13
CA SER A 213 -18.76 -0.28 -13.46
C SER A 213 -17.69 0.09 -14.50
N PHE A 214 -17.03 1.25 -14.38
CA PHE A 214 -15.88 1.57 -15.23
C PHE A 214 -14.66 0.72 -14.84
N LEU A 215 -14.55 0.36 -13.56
CA LEU A 215 -13.49 -0.50 -13.05
C LEU A 215 -13.61 -1.94 -13.58
N SER A 216 -14.83 -2.41 -13.93
CA SER A 216 -15.00 -3.73 -14.52
C SER A 216 -14.25 -3.87 -15.87
N ASN A 217 -14.06 -2.77 -16.58
CA ASN A 217 -13.29 -2.75 -17.81
C ASN A 217 -11.77 -2.78 -17.55
N ILE A 218 -11.34 -2.30 -16.38
CA ILE A 218 -9.93 -2.26 -15.98
C ILE A 218 -9.51 -3.58 -15.34
N PHE A 219 -10.33 -4.12 -14.46
CA PHE A 219 -9.95 -5.25 -13.60
C PHE A 219 -10.47 -6.62 -14.03
N ASN A 220 -11.25 -6.72 -15.13
CA ASN A 220 -11.86 -8.00 -15.56
C ASN A 220 -12.46 -8.79 -14.37
N PHE A 221 -13.25 -8.12 -13.53
CA PHE A 221 -13.98 -8.81 -12.48
C PHE A 221 -14.93 -9.82 -13.11
N LYS A 222 -14.54 -11.11 -13.09
CA LYS A 222 -15.41 -12.24 -13.38
C LYS A 222 -16.25 -12.60 -12.16
#